data_0c96de0ea462578b740bcd61d298417e
#
_entry.id   0c96de0ea462578b740bcd61d298417e
#
_cell.length_a   1.000
_cell.length_b   1.000
_cell.length_c   1.000
_cell.angle_alpha   90.00
_cell.angle_beta   90.00
_cell.angle_gamma   90.00
#
_symmetry.space_group_name_H-M   'P 1'
#
loop_
_entity.id
_entity.type
_entity.pdbx_description
1 polymer ?
#
loop_
_entity_poly.entity_id
_entity_poly.type
_entity_poly.pdbx_seq_one_letter_code
_entity_poly.pdbx_strand_id
1 'polypeptide(L)'
;MAKAIDWLKANYDRAVLMAAALFLFISAVVIWWSAIQFGNRLVPPPRVPPKTASPPAVAVELDGAAEQLQKPTQWKSSTRTGLFVPEKHFIGADGMPATLQNTQVHPPAPNEWFEKYALPIEDADALEEDPDKDGFTNLDEWQGHTDPTSAESHPAYTTKLHLVSATEEPFRYVFASRTKEKFGINDIDQSEPTQFLKVGEVIRGTDFKIIKFTEKREPNEYGMKMDLSELLLEHQQSHAQVTLVKGKLATSPQSVATFVYSWSGRKEFEVRKDQEFSLKPTEDIKYKLIDVRPDKAVIVNTQEPGAPIEIGFASQ
;
A
#
# COMPACT_ATOMS: atom_id res chain seq x y z
N MET A 1 66.91 -38.32 -37.73
CA MET A 1 65.68 -38.02 -38.52
C MET A 1 64.80 -39.24 -38.77
N ALA A 2 65.33 -40.42 -39.05
CA ALA A 2 64.49 -41.62 -39.31
C ALA A 2 63.54 -42.01 -38.16
N LYS A 3 64.00 -42.01 -36.88
CA LYS A 3 63.18 -42.34 -35.71
C LYS A 3 61.94 -41.40 -35.49
N ALA A 4 62.08 -40.14 -35.89
CA ALA A 4 60.98 -39.15 -35.77
C ALA A 4 59.91 -39.42 -36.85
N ILE A 5 60.28 -39.83 -38.03
CA ILE A 5 59.39 -40.16 -39.12
C ILE A 5 58.58 -41.43 -38.83
N ASP A 6 59.24 -42.46 -38.25
CA ASP A 6 58.58 -43.69 -37.85
C ASP A 6 57.61 -43.50 -36.70
N TRP A 7 57.94 -42.64 -35.73
CA TRP A 7 57.02 -42.28 -34.66
C TRP A 7 55.81 -41.49 -35.22
N LEU A 8 56.03 -40.59 -36.21
CA LEU A 8 54.98 -39.82 -36.81
C LEU A 8 53.99 -40.73 -37.57
N LYS A 9 54.48 -41.72 -38.24
CA LYS A 9 53.63 -42.73 -38.94
C LYS A 9 52.84 -43.59 -37.99
N ALA A 10 53.42 -43.97 -36.85
CA ALA A 10 52.75 -44.80 -35.82
C ALA A 10 51.74 -44.03 -35.01
N ASN A 11 51.85 -42.69 -34.86
CA ASN A 11 50.98 -41.87 -34.06
C ASN A 11 50.41 -40.68 -34.83
N TYR A 12 50.03 -40.91 -36.09
CA TYR A 12 49.53 -39.90 -36.99
C TYR A 12 48.39 -39.07 -36.40
N ASP A 13 47.42 -39.71 -35.72
CA ASP A 13 46.25 -39.04 -35.12
C ASP A 13 46.69 -38.05 -34.04
N ARG A 14 47.65 -38.44 -33.23
CA ARG A 14 48.18 -37.57 -32.15
C ARG A 14 49.02 -36.42 -32.73
N ALA A 15 49.75 -36.68 -33.79
CA ALA A 15 50.58 -35.67 -34.45
C ALA A 15 49.70 -34.62 -35.13
N VAL A 16 48.58 -35.02 -35.73
CA VAL A 16 47.57 -34.10 -36.35
C VAL A 16 46.89 -33.29 -35.25
N LEU A 17 46.49 -33.90 -34.14
CA LEU A 17 45.88 -33.17 -33.03
C LEU A 17 46.85 -32.14 -32.39
N MET A 18 48.12 -32.50 -32.21
CA MET A 18 49.11 -31.57 -31.70
C MET A 18 49.39 -30.42 -32.66
N ALA A 19 49.44 -30.70 -33.98
CA ALA A 19 49.61 -29.66 -35.01
C ALA A 19 48.40 -28.70 -35.04
N ALA A 20 47.17 -29.23 -34.98
CA ALA A 20 45.95 -28.44 -34.89
C ALA A 20 45.89 -27.57 -33.62
N ALA A 21 46.23 -28.13 -32.47
CA ALA A 21 46.30 -27.40 -31.21
C ALA A 21 47.33 -26.28 -31.24
N LEU A 22 48.52 -26.55 -31.83
CA LEU A 22 49.57 -25.56 -32.00
C LEU A 22 49.14 -24.43 -32.94
N PHE A 23 48.47 -24.76 -34.03
CA PHE A 23 47.90 -23.77 -34.98
C PHE A 23 46.88 -22.88 -34.29
N LEU A 24 45.93 -23.45 -33.51
CA LEU A 24 44.96 -22.69 -32.78
C LEU A 24 45.60 -21.77 -31.74
N PHE A 25 46.60 -22.26 -31.04
CA PHE A 25 47.36 -21.48 -30.08
C PHE A 25 48.08 -20.30 -30.72
N ILE A 26 48.76 -20.52 -31.84
CA ILE A 26 49.45 -19.46 -32.58
C ILE A 26 48.43 -18.43 -33.09
N SER A 27 47.29 -18.91 -33.61
CA SER A 27 46.21 -18.03 -34.08
C SER A 27 45.64 -17.17 -32.95
N ALA A 28 45.43 -17.74 -31.78
CA ALA A 28 44.95 -17.01 -30.61
C ALA A 28 45.96 -15.94 -30.17
N VAL A 29 47.26 -16.26 -30.15
CA VAL A 29 48.31 -15.31 -29.79
C VAL A 29 48.38 -14.16 -30.81
N VAL A 30 48.26 -14.45 -32.11
CA VAL A 30 48.28 -13.42 -33.19
C VAL A 30 47.06 -12.50 -33.05
N ILE A 31 45.87 -13.06 -32.78
CA ILE A 31 44.64 -12.27 -32.56
C ILE A 31 44.78 -11.39 -31.32
N TRP A 32 45.27 -11.97 -30.23
CA TRP A 32 45.51 -11.21 -29.01
C TRP A 32 46.49 -10.08 -29.17
N TRP A 33 47.64 -10.37 -29.85
CA TRP A 33 48.63 -9.36 -30.16
C TRP A 33 48.06 -8.25 -31.08
N SER A 34 47.27 -8.64 -32.08
CA SER A 34 46.57 -7.70 -32.97
C SER A 34 45.59 -6.81 -32.22
N ALA A 35 44.82 -7.41 -31.25
CA ALA A 35 43.87 -6.68 -30.44
C ALA A 35 44.53 -5.63 -29.53
N ILE A 36 45.68 -5.96 -28.94
CA ILE A 36 46.44 -5.02 -28.10
C ILE A 36 46.98 -3.85 -28.96
N GLN A 37 47.47 -4.13 -30.18
CA GLN A 37 47.95 -3.08 -31.07
C GLN A 37 46.83 -2.22 -31.65
N PHE A 38 45.63 -2.77 -31.78
CA PHE A 38 44.47 -2.04 -32.30
C PHE A 38 44.09 -0.84 -31.41
N GLY A 39 44.13 -1.01 -30.12
CA GLY A 39 43.91 0.06 -29.14
C GLY A 39 44.87 1.25 -29.32
N ASN A 40 46.11 0.95 -29.60
CA ASN A 40 47.16 1.97 -29.81
C ASN A 40 47.04 2.70 -31.16
N ARG A 41 46.37 2.11 -32.16
CA ARG A 41 46.12 2.73 -33.47
C ARG A 41 44.92 3.68 -33.46
N LEU A 42 44.05 3.57 -32.49
CA LEU A 42 42.86 4.43 -32.32
C LEU A 42 43.16 5.71 -31.52
N VAL A 43 44.33 5.81 -30.89
CA VAL A 43 44.75 7.06 -30.25
C VAL A 43 45.13 8.06 -31.37
N PRO A 44 44.34 9.10 -31.60
CA PRO A 44 44.74 10.11 -32.59
C PRO A 44 46.05 10.75 -32.14
N PRO A 45 46.98 11.04 -33.06
CA PRO A 45 48.23 11.68 -32.70
C PRO A 45 47.94 12.97 -31.91
N PRO A 46 48.73 13.28 -30.88
CA PRO A 46 48.56 14.50 -30.12
C PRO A 46 48.58 15.69 -31.12
N ARG A 47 47.49 16.45 -31.12
CA ARG A 47 47.45 17.68 -31.93
C ARG A 47 48.51 18.64 -31.41
N VAL A 48 49.56 18.79 -32.15
CA VAL A 48 50.55 19.84 -31.89
C VAL A 48 49.83 21.17 -32.11
N PRO A 49 49.66 22.02 -31.09
CA PRO A 49 49.01 23.30 -31.32
C PRO A 49 49.82 24.10 -32.32
N PRO A 50 49.21 24.64 -33.36
CA PRO A 50 49.93 25.50 -34.29
C PRO A 50 50.46 26.72 -33.54
N LYS A 51 51.74 27.01 -33.69
CA LYS A 51 52.36 28.20 -33.15
C LYS A 51 51.61 29.41 -33.71
N THR A 52 50.86 30.08 -32.85
CA THR A 52 50.48 31.50 -32.94
C THR A 52 50.22 32.07 -34.35
N ALA A 53 49.11 31.65 -34.94
CA ALA A 53 48.35 32.53 -35.82
C ALA A 53 46.97 32.68 -35.20
N SER A 54 46.52 33.92 -34.96
CA SER A 54 45.15 34.17 -34.54
C SER A 54 44.21 33.48 -35.52
N PRO A 55 43.26 32.68 -35.08
CA PRO A 55 42.34 32.02 -36.00
C PRO A 55 41.63 33.09 -36.83
N PRO A 56 41.42 32.87 -38.13
CA PRO A 56 40.70 33.82 -38.97
C PRO A 56 39.29 34.05 -38.34
N ALA A 57 38.79 35.28 -38.43
CA ALA A 57 37.52 35.70 -37.82
C ALA A 57 36.39 34.71 -38.10
N VAL A 58 36.35 34.09 -39.27
CA VAL A 58 35.40 33.05 -39.67
C VAL A 58 35.52 31.77 -38.79
N ALA A 59 36.72 31.39 -38.32
CA ALA A 59 36.91 30.24 -37.47
C ALA A 59 36.38 30.48 -36.06
N VAL A 60 36.51 31.69 -35.55
CA VAL A 60 35.95 32.11 -34.26
C VAL A 60 34.39 32.13 -34.29
N GLU A 61 33.83 32.59 -35.42
CA GLU A 61 32.38 32.55 -35.65
C GLU A 61 31.83 31.12 -35.74
N LEU A 62 32.58 30.22 -36.42
CA LEU A 62 32.20 28.79 -36.50
C LEU A 62 32.30 28.08 -35.16
N ASP A 63 33.32 28.34 -34.36
CA ASP A 63 33.44 27.78 -33.00
C ASP A 63 32.33 28.31 -32.09
N GLY A 64 31.99 29.59 -32.19
CA GLY A 64 30.85 30.17 -31.47
C GLY A 64 29.50 29.57 -31.90
N ALA A 65 29.29 29.30 -33.16
CA ALA A 65 28.10 28.64 -33.66
C ALA A 65 28.03 27.16 -33.24
N ALA A 66 29.17 26.48 -33.24
CA ALA A 66 29.26 25.08 -32.77
C ALA A 66 28.97 24.98 -31.24
N GLU A 67 29.46 25.91 -30.42
CA GLU A 67 29.12 25.98 -28.99
C GLU A 67 27.63 26.27 -28.76
N GLN A 68 27.03 27.12 -29.59
CA GLN A 68 25.58 27.38 -29.47
C GLN A 68 24.74 26.15 -29.86
N LEU A 69 25.19 25.37 -30.86
CA LEU A 69 24.51 24.12 -31.25
C LEU A 69 24.68 22.98 -30.23
N GLN A 70 25.77 22.99 -29.45
CA GLN A 70 26.00 22.01 -28.37
C GLN A 70 25.26 22.34 -27.06
N LYS A 71 24.86 23.60 -26.90
CA LYS A 71 24.02 23.94 -25.74
C LYS A 71 22.61 23.39 -25.96
N PRO A 72 22.10 22.57 -25.06
CA PRO A 72 20.72 22.11 -25.16
C PRO A 72 19.81 23.33 -25.28
N THR A 73 19.12 23.44 -26.41
CA THR A 73 18.19 24.53 -26.66
C THR A 73 17.05 24.37 -25.65
N GLN A 74 17.06 25.15 -24.56
CA GLN A 74 15.91 25.28 -23.71
C GLN A 74 14.83 26.02 -24.50
N TRP A 75 13.88 25.30 -25.00
CA TRP A 75 12.69 25.88 -25.59
C TRP A 75 11.91 26.59 -24.49
N LYS A 76 12.09 27.90 -24.41
CA LYS A 76 11.17 28.73 -23.63
C LYS A 76 9.95 28.95 -24.52
N SER A 77 8.84 28.31 -24.17
CA SER A 77 7.54 28.62 -24.74
C SER A 77 7.30 30.12 -24.61
N SER A 78 7.39 30.87 -25.73
CA SER A 78 6.88 32.21 -25.74
C SER A 78 5.35 32.11 -25.75
N THR A 79 4.70 32.84 -24.89
CA THR A 79 3.26 32.87 -24.66
C THR A 79 2.41 33.14 -25.93
N ARG A 80 3.01 33.22 -27.10
CA ARG A 80 2.32 33.57 -28.35
C ARG A 80 2.38 32.53 -29.47
N THR A 81 3.26 31.54 -29.38
CA THR A 81 3.35 30.51 -30.43
C THR A 81 3.88 29.23 -29.82
N GLY A 82 3.01 28.44 -29.19
CA GLY A 82 3.25 27.04 -28.89
C GLY A 82 3.28 26.23 -30.19
N LEU A 83 4.19 26.59 -31.13
CA LEU A 83 4.22 25.98 -32.46
C LEU A 83 4.63 24.52 -32.48
N PHE A 84 5.28 24.03 -31.41
CA PHE A 84 5.66 22.60 -31.25
C PHE A 84 5.80 22.25 -29.78
N VAL A 85 4.70 22.23 -29.03
CA VAL A 85 4.68 21.51 -27.77
C VAL A 85 4.41 20.05 -28.13
N PRO A 86 5.37 19.12 -27.92
CA PRO A 86 5.08 17.72 -28.14
C PRO A 86 3.99 17.29 -27.17
N GLU A 87 2.80 17.03 -27.67
CA GLU A 87 1.68 16.54 -26.89
C GLU A 87 1.61 15.03 -27.09
N LYS A 88 1.67 14.26 -25.99
CA LYS A 88 1.44 12.82 -26.04
C LYS A 88 -0.04 12.58 -26.40
N HIS A 89 -0.26 11.87 -27.51
CA HIS A 89 -1.57 11.38 -27.90
C HIS A 89 -1.64 9.88 -27.64
N PHE A 90 -2.74 9.41 -27.15
CA PHE A 90 -3.07 8.00 -26.97
C PHE A 90 -4.44 7.72 -27.58
N ILE A 91 -4.75 6.44 -27.79
CA ILE A 91 -6.04 6.03 -28.31
C ILE A 91 -6.96 5.78 -27.12
N GLY A 92 -8.02 6.57 -26.99
CA GLY A 92 -9.03 6.39 -25.97
C GLY A 92 -9.84 5.09 -26.14
N ALA A 93 -10.63 4.74 -25.15
CA ALA A 93 -11.50 3.56 -25.19
C ALA A 93 -12.52 3.59 -26.34
N ASP A 94 -12.81 4.77 -26.89
CA ASP A 94 -13.66 5.03 -28.05
C ASP A 94 -12.92 4.88 -29.39
N GLY A 95 -11.62 4.56 -29.36
CA GLY A 95 -10.76 4.44 -30.54
C GLY A 95 -10.33 5.78 -31.14
N MET A 96 -10.62 6.92 -30.49
CA MET A 96 -10.25 8.25 -30.97
C MET A 96 -8.96 8.75 -30.32
N PRO A 97 -8.17 9.59 -31.02
CA PRO A 97 -6.99 10.22 -30.43
C PRO A 97 -7.41 11.13 -29.27
N ALA A 98 -6.82 10.91 -28.10
CA ALA A 98 -7.04 11.69 -26.90
C ALA A 98 -5.73 12.28 -26.39
N THR A 99 -5.81 13.39 -25.65
CA THR A 99 -4.65 14.04 -25.02
C THR A 99 -4.78 13.97 -23.51
N LEU A 100 -3.64 14.03 -22.80
CA LEU A 100 -3.62 14.04 -21.32
C LEU A 100 -4.41 15.21 -20.71
N GLN A 101 -4.56 16.30 -21.48
CA GLN A 101 -5.32 17.48 -21.01
C GLN A 101 -6.83 17.29 -21.10
N ASN A 102 -7.31 16.50 -22.05
CA ASN A 102 -8.72 16.40 -22.38
C ASN A 102 -9.35 15.08 -21.90
N THR A 103 -8.54 14.11 -21.50
CA THR A 103 -9.01 12.77 -21.14
C THR A 103 -8.24 12.26 -19.93
N GLN A 104 -8.97 11.82 -18.91
CA GLN A 104 -8.41 11.08 -17.79
C GLN A 104 -8.14 9.65 -18.24
N VAL A 105 -6.88 9.24 -18.24
CA VAL A 105 -6.45 7.93 -18.78
C VAL A 105 -6.86 6.79 -17.86
N HIS A 106 -6.66 6.96 -16.58
CA HIS A 106 -6.92 5.95 -15.55
C HIS A 106 -7.86 6.47 -14.45
N PRO A 107 -9.16 6.61 -14.73
CA PRO A 107 -10.11 6.97 -13.69
C PRO A 107 -10.10 5.92 -12.56
N PRO A 108 -10.17 6.32 -11.26
CA PRO A 108 -10.45 7.66 -10.77
C PRO A 108 -9.23 8.56 -10.56
N ALA A 109 -7.97 8.07 -10.72
CA ALA A 109 -6.76 8.86 -10.49
C ALA A 109 -6.55 9.89 -11.62
N PRO A 110 -6.25 11.16 -11.32
CA PRO A 110 -6.01 12.20 -12.32
C PRO A 110 -4.63 12.01 -12.98
N ASN A 111 -4.49 12.47 -14.23
CA ASN A 111 -3.23 12.34 -14.97
C ASN A 111 -2.06 13.05 -14.27
N GLU A 112 -2.31 14.18 -13.61
CA GLU A 112 -1.30 14.93 -12.85
C GLU A 112 -0.69 14.13 -11.70
N TRP A 113 -1.44 13.17 -11.15
CA TRP A 113 -0.93 12.27 -10.12
C TRP A 113 0.13 11.31 -10.70
N PHE A 114 -0.12 10.76 -11.90
CA PHE A 114 0.86 9.93 -12.61
C PHE A 114 2.12 10.73 -12.99
N GLU A 115 1.94 11.97 -13.45
CA GLU A 115 3.07 12.84 -13.78
C GLU A 115 3.89 13.20 -12.54
N LYS A 116 3.22 13.48 -11.42
CA LYS A 116 3.87 13.84 -10.14
C LYS A 116 4.83 12.76 -9.67
N TYR A 117 4.43 11.50 -9.78
CA TYR A 117 5.20 10.35 -9.30
C TYR A 117 5.96 9.63 -10.42
N ALA A 118 5.97 10.18 -11.64
CA ALA A 118 6.60 9.61 -12.82
C ALA A 118 6.19 8.16 -13.11
N LEU A 119 4.91 7.84 -12.86
CA LEU A 119 4.34 6.52 -13.12
C LEU A 119 4.04 6.34 -14.62
N PRO A 120 4.11 5.10 -15.15
CA PRO A 120 3.88 4.80 -16.55
C PRO A 120 2.38 4.93 -16.90
N ILE A 121 1.95 6.13 -17.28
CA ILE A 121 0.55 6.42 -17.63
C ILE A 121 0.07 5.69 -18.89
N GLU A 122 1.00 5.18 -19.70
CA GLU A 122 0.72 4.40 -20.91
C GLU A 122 0.33 2.96 -20.64
N ASP A 123 0.60 2.42 -19.47
CA ASP A 123 0.30 1.04 -19.11
C ASP A 123 -1.18 0.90 -18.71
N ALA A 124 -1.88 -0.05 -19.34
CA ALA A 124 -3.31 -0.25 -19.10
C ALA A 124 -3.62 -0.60 -17.64
N ASP A 125 -2.71 -1.33 -17.01
CA ASP A 125 -2.84 -1.84 -15.64
C ASP A 125 -2.12 -0.95 -14.60
N ALA A 126 -1.74 0.28 -14.99
CA ALA A 126 -0.95 1.17 -14.13
C ALA A 126 -1.54 1.41 -12.74
N LEU A 127 -2.86 1.35 -12.56
CA LEU A 127 -3.51 1.47 -11.25
C LEU A 127 -3.39 0.19 -10.39
N GLU A 128 -3.19 -0.97 -11.02
CA GLU A 128 -3.08 -2.26 -10.35
C GLU A 128 -1.62 -2.61 -10.00
N GLU A 129 -0.67 -1.86 -10.54
CA GLU A 129 0.75 -2.03 -10.25
C GLU A 129 1.11 -1.55 -8.84
N ASP A 130 2.17 -2.17 -8.29
CA ASP A 130 2.80 -1.85 -7.01
C ASP A 130 4.31 -1.64 -7.26
N PRO A 131 4.74 -0.41 -7.61
CA PRO A 131 6.12 -0.13 -8.02
C PRO A 131 7.15 -0.27 -6.91
N ASP A 132 6.81 0.10 -5.67
CA ASP A 132 7.71 0.07 -4.51
C ASP A 132 7.62 -1.23 -3.70
N LYS A 133 6.64 -2.09 -4.04
CA LYS A 133 6.45 -3.45 -3.50
C LYS A 133 6.12 -3.49 -2.01
N ASP A 134 5.39 -2.51 -1.55
CA ASP A 134 4.91 -2.45 -0.17
C ASP A 134 3.58 -3.20 0.05
N GLY A 135 2.96 -3.71 -1.05
CA GLY A 135 1.73 -4.50 -1.05
C GLY A 135 0.46 -3.68 -1.25
N PHE A 136 0.58 -2.38 -1.51
CA PHE A 136 -0.52 -1.53 -1.95
C PHE A 136 -0.36 -1.20 -3.43
N THR A 137 -1.45 -1.23 -4.15
CA THR A 137 -1.45 -0.83 -5.57
C THR A 137 -1.48 0.69 -5.70
N ASN A 138 -1.08 1.18 -6.86
CA ASN A 138 -1.19 2.61 -7.18
C ASN A 138 -2.60 3.17 -6.92
N LEU A 139 -3.65 2.37 -7.13
CA LEU A 139 -5.03 2.76 -6.82
C LEU A 139 -5.26 2.91 -5.31
N ASP A 140 -4.76 1.95 -4.51
CA ASP A 140 -4.88 2.02 -3.06
C ASP A 140 -4.18 3.27 -2.52
N GLU A 141 -3.01 3.58 -3.06
CA GLU A 141 -2.20 4.71 -2.61
C GLU A 141 -2.77 6.05 -3.07
N TRP A 142 -3.30 6.13 -4.27
CA TRP A 142 -4.02 7.30 -4.69
C TRP A 142 -5.22 7.59 -3.78
N GLN A 143 -5.99 6.56 -3.41
CA GLN A 143 -7.11 6.67 -2.46
C GLN A 143 -6.64 7.00 -1.04
N GLY A 144 -5.51 6.45 -0.64
CA GLY A 144 -4.87 6.70 0.65
C GLY A 144 -4.09 8.01 0.74
N HIS A 145 -3.92 8.72 -0.39
CA HIS A 145 -3.09 9.95 -0.49
C HIS A 145 -1.63 9.72 -0.08
N THR A 146 -1.08 8.55 -0.38
CA THR A 146 0.30 8.15 -0.11
C THR A 146 1.19 8.24 -1.35
N ASP A 147 2.48 8.00 -1.21
CA ASP A 147 3.48 8.10 -2.28
C ASP A 147 3.77 6.72 -2.88
N PRO A 148 3.30 6.41 -4.12
CA PRO A 148 3.40 5.08 -4.74
C PRO A 148 4.84 4.69 -5.15
N THR A 149 5.81 5.48 -4.80
CA THR A 149 7.23 5.21 -5.08
C THR A 149 8.06 5.01 -3.83
N SER A 150 7.42 5.01 -2.65
CA SER A 150 8.08 4.92 -1.36
C SER A 150 7.40 3.91 -0.46
N ALA A 151 7.98 2.73 -0.30
CA ALA A 151 7.46 1.66 0.56
C ALA A 151 7.26 2.02 2.05
N GLU A 152 7.77 3.18 2.49
CA GLU A 152 7.52 3.70 3.84
C GLU A 152 6.24 4.54 3.93
N SER A 153 5.68 4.92 2.77
CA SER A 153 4.51 5.79 2.66
C SER A 153 3.34 4.99 2.09
N HIS A 154 2.62 4.31 2.90
CA HIS A 154 1.51 3.45 2.48
C HIS A 154 0.20 3.76 3.21
N PRO A 155 -0.96 3.39 2.67
CA PRO A 155 -2.23 3.45 3.38
C PRO A 155 -2.23 2.57 4.64
N ALA A 156 -3.16 2.82 5.54
CA ALA A 156 -3.31 1.95 6.71
C ALA A 156 -3.67 0.51 6.28
N TYR A 157 -3.05 -0.49 6.90
CA TYR A 157 -3.34 -1.91 6.59
C TYR A 157 -4.81 -2.29 6.80
N THR A 158 -5.53 -1.55 7.61
CA THR A 158 -6.98 -1.70 7.81
C THR A 158 -7.80 -1.41 6.55
N THR A 159 -7.28 -0.71 5.54
CA THR A 159 -7.95 -0.49 4.24
C THR A 159 -8.12 -1.79 3.45
N LYS A 160 -7.28 -2.79 3.71
CA LYS A 160 -7.40 -4.13 3.12
C LYS A 160 -8.34 -5.07 3.90
N LEU A 161 -8.93 -4.57 5.00
CA LEU A 161 -9.87 -5.31 5.82
C LEU A 161 -11.30 -4.95 5.42
N HIS A 162 -12.10 -5.95 5.09
CA HIS A 162 -13.50 -5.75 4.73
C HIS A 162 -14.39 -6.67 5.54
N LEU A 163 -15.61 -6.23 5.80
CA LEU A 163 -16.62 -7.02 6.45
C LEU A 163 -17.26 -7.99 5.44
N VAL A 164 -17.42 -9.24 5.82
CA VAL A 164 -18.12 -10.29 5.04
C VAL A 164 -19.51 -10.52 5.61
N SER A 165 -19.58 -10.64 6.92
CA SER A 165 -20.85 -10.77 7.64
C SER A 165 -20.75 -10.15 9.02
N ALA A 166 -21.87 -9.65 9.51
CA ALA A 166 -22.00 -9.15 10.87
C ALA A 166 -23.27 -9.73 11.50
N THR A 167 -23.10 -10.39 12.62
CA THR A 167 -24.19 -10.89 13.42
C THR A 167 -24.23 -10.08 14.72
N GLU A 168 -25.11 -9.08 14.73
CA GLU A 168 -25.37 -8.30 15.93
C GLU A 168 -26.35 -9.04 16.82
N GLU A 169 -25.95 -9.35 18.05
CA GLU A 169 -26.83 -9.86 19.06
C GLU A 169 -27.08 -8.77 20.11
N PRO A 170 -28.35 -8.38 20.35
CA PRO A 170 -28.67 -7.46 21.44
C PRO A 170 -28.40 -8.12 22.79
N PHE A 171 -27.86 -7.36 23.73
CA PHE A 171 -27.73 -7.83 25.07
C PHE A 171 -29.10 -7.93 25.70
N ARG A 172 -29.42 -9.07 26.29
CA ARG A 172 -30.76 -9.42 26.79
C ARG A 172 -31.35 -8.42 27.80
N TYR A 173 -30.51 -7.68 28.51
CA TYR A 173 -30.95 -6.80 29.59
C TYR A 173 -30.66 -5.34 29.31
N VAL A 174 -31.58 -4.47 29.75
CA VAL A 174 -31.52 -3.01 29.60
C VAL A 174 -31.47 -2.33 30.94
N PHE A 175 -30.63 -1.34 31.10
CA PHE A 175 -30.64 -0.43 32.24
C PHE A 175 -31.82 0.55 32.12
N ALA A 176 -32.90 0.30 32.83
CA ALA A 176 -34.15 1.05 32.70
C ALA A 176 -34.25 2.21 33.70
N SER A 177 -33.89 1.99 34.97
CA SER A 177 -34.12 2.98 36.02
C SER A 177 -33.04 2.96 37.11
N ARG A 178 -32.99 4.05 37.88
CA ARG A 178 -32.12 4.18 39.04
C ARG A 178 -32.94 4.67 40.25
N THR A 179 -32.78 4.03 41.38
CA THR A 179 -33.37 4.44 42.65
C THR A 179 -32.29 4.43 43.73
N LYS A 180 -31.84 5.64 44.15
CA LYS A 180 -30.73 5.83 45.11
C LYS A 180 -29.53 4.93 44.85
N GLU A 181 -29.47 3.73 45.43
CA GLU A 181 -28.36 2.78 45.33
C GLU A 181 -28.67 1.56 44.46
N LYS A 182 -29.88 1.45 43.92
CA LYS A 182 -30.31 0.31 43.12
C LYS A 182 -30.58 0.71 41.68
N PHE A 183 -30.20 -0.19 40.79
CA PHE A 183 -30.36 -0.05 39.33
C PHE A 183 -31.46 -1.02 38.89
N GLY A 184 -32.46 -0.51 38.20
CA GLY A 184 -33.51 -1.31 37.61
C GLY A 184 -33.06 -1.86 36.24
N ILE A 185 -32.98 -3.17 36.19
CA ILE A 185 -32.57 -3.92 34.98
C ILE A 185 -33.80 -4.68 34.47
N ASN A 186 -34.18 -4.42 33.23
CA ASN A 186 -35.30 -5.08 32.57
C ASN A 186 -34.78 -6.08 31.51
N ASP A 187 -35.50 -7.19 31.41
CA ASP A 187 -35.36 -8.07 30.24
C ASP A 187 -35.98 -7.37 29.01
N ILE A 188 -35.32 -7.48 27.83
CA ILE A 188 -35.82 -6.92 26.57
C ILE A 188 -37.24 -7.45 26.28
N ASP A 189 -37.44 -8.73 26.43
CA ASP A 189 -38.71 -9.40 26.12
C ASP A 189 -39.78 -9.19 27.20
N GLN A 190 -39.44 -8.48 28.29
CA GLN A 190 -40.31 -8.24 29.44
C GLN A 190 -40.90 -9.54 30.03
N SER A 191 -40.24 -10.66 29.79
CA SER A 191 -40.66 -11.98 30.30
C SER A 191 -40.43 -12.13 31.81
N GLU A 192 -39.53 -11.32 32.38
CA GLU A 192 -39.17 -11.32 33.79
C GLU A 192 -39.45 -9.97 34.45
N PRO A 193 -39.78 -9.94 35.75
CA PRO A 193 -39.96 -8.69 36.49
C PRO A 193 -38.63 -7.92 36.60
N THR A 194 -38.71 -6.59 36.65
CA THR A 194 -37.56 -5.71 36.87
C THR A 194 -36.71 -6.16 38.05
N GLN A 195 -35.43 -6.38 37.81
CA GLN A 195 -34.43 -6.68 38.82
C GLN A 195 -33.85 -5.38 39.39
N PHE A 196 -33.90 -5.19 40.70
CA PHE A 196 -33.30 -4.02 41.36
C PHE A 196 -31.99 -4.42 42.05
N LEU A 197 -30.87 -4.15 41.41
CA LEU A 197 -29.55 -4.62 41.79
C LEU A 197 -28.65 -3.46 42.21
N LYS A 198 -27.66 -3.74 43.07
CA LYS A 198 -26.58 -2.82 43.45
C LYS A 198 -25.27 -3.15 42.69
N VAL A 199 -24.32 -2.22 42.76
CA VAL A 199 -22.94 -2.53 42.36
C VAL A 199 -22.43 -3.73 43.17
N GLY A 200 -21.81 -4.68 42.47
CA GLY A 200 -21.34 -5.95 43.05
C GLY A 200 -22.29 -7.10 42.92
N GLU A 201 -23.57 -6.88 42.59
CA GLU A 201 -24.56 -7.95 42.41
C GLU A 201 -24.60 -8.47 40.96
N VAL A 202 -25.02 -9.73 40.79
CA VAL A 202 -25.11 -10.44 39.51
C VAL A 202 -26.55 -10.36 38.99
N ILE A 203 -26.70 -10.12 37.68
CA ILE A 203 -28.00 -10.14 37.02
C ILE A 203 -28.48 -11.58 36.95
N ARG A 204 -29.66 -11.87 37.53
CA ARG A 204 -30.25 -13.21 37.53
C ARG A 204 -30.45 -13.73 36.12
N GLY A 205 -30.16 -15.01 35.91
CA GLY A 205 -30.21 -15.60 34.58
C GLY A 205 -28.98 -15.34 33.71
N THR A 206 -27.94 -14.72 34.28
CA THR A 206 -26.64 -14.48 33.59
C THR A 206 -25.48 -14.61 34.57
N ASP A 207 -24.27 -14.64 34.07
CA ASP A 207 -23.01 -14.53 34.84
C ASP A 207 -22.45 -13.10 34.85
N PHE A 208 -23.26 -12.08 34.48
CA PHE A 208 -22.81 -10.67 34.44
C PHE A 208 -23.04 -10.00 35.81
N LYS A 209 -21.94 -9.44 36.31
CA LYS A 209 -21.90 -8.69 37.58
C LYS A 209 -21.81 -7.21 37.32
N ILE A 210 -22.53 -6.37 38.04
CA ILE A 210 -22.40 -4.92 37.96
C ILE A 210 -21.11 -4.48 38.66
N ILE A 211 -20.18 -3.93 37.88
CA ILE A 211 -18.87 -3.52 38.39
C ILE A 211 -18.85 -2.04 38.79
N LYS A 212 -19.44 -1.19 37.93
CA LYS A 212 -19.36 0.26 38.14
C LYS A 212 -20.59 0.96 37.58
N PHE A 213 -20.96 2.06 38.23
CA PHE A 213 -21.93 3.01 37.72
C PHE A 213 -21.24 4.34 37.46
N THR A 214 -21.53 4.96 36.31
CA THR A 214 -21.05 6.29 35.93
C THR A 214 -22.26 7.15 35.59
N GLU A 215 -22.46 8.24 36.35
CA GLU A 215 -23.50 9.20 36.04
C GLU A 215 -23.05 10.09 34.89
N LYS A 216 -23.86 10.13 33.80
CA LYS A 216 -23.58 10.89 32.59
C LYS A 216 -24.82 11.60 32.11
N ARG A 217 -24.73 12.91 31.89
CA ARG A 217 -25.81 13.73 31.35
C ARG A 217 -25.31 14.58 30.22
N GLU A 218 -25.93 14.41 29.07
CA GLU A 218 -25.55 15.18 27.87
C GLU A 218 -26.77 15.92 27.31
N PRO A 219 -26.61 17.12 26.74
CA PRO A 219 -27.68 17.80 26.06
C PRO A 219 -27.97 17.07 24.73
N ASN A 220 -29.27 16.88 24.42
CA ASN A 220 -29.68 16.44 23.09
C ASN A 220 -29.64 17.60 22.07
N GLU A 221 -30.01 17.34 20.82
CA GLU A 221 -30.07 18.31 19.74
C GLU A 221 -30.97 19.53 20.06
N TYR A 222 -31.92 19.39 21.01
CA TYR A 222 -32.83 20.43 21.47
C TYR A 222 -32.37 21.09 22.78
N GLY A 223 -31.13 20.82 23.23
CA GLY A 223 -30.60 21.37 24.47
C GLY A 223 -31.17 20.76 25.77
N MET A 224 -32.01 19.72 25.70
CA MET A 224 -32.54 19.04 26.89
C MET A 224 -31.50 18.06 27.42
N LYS A 225 -31.27 18.07 28.75
CA LYS A 225 -30.35 17.14 29.41
C LYS A 225 -30.93 15.73 29.42
N MET A 226 -30.31 14.85 28.62
CA MET A 226 -30.59 13.41 28.61
C MET A 226 -29.75 12.70 29.67
N ASP A 227 -30.38 11.76 30.37
CA ASP A 227 -29.66 10.89 31.30
C ASP A 227 -29.10 9.68 30.56
N LEU A 228 -27.84 9.75 30.24
CA LEU A 228 -27.05 8.72 29.54
C LEU A 228 -26.14 7.97 30.53
N SER A 229 -26.57 7.87 31.80
CA SER A 229 -25.80 7.15 32.80
C SER A 229 -25.51 5.72 32.40
N GLU A 230 -24.35 5.22 32.77
CA GLU A 230 -23.77 3.97 32.29
C GLU A 230 -23.59 2.99 33.45
N LEU A 231 -23.92 1.72 33.21
CA LEU A 231 -23.58 0.59 34.05
C LEU A 231 -22.58 -0.30 33.35
N LEU A 232 -21.40 -0.45 33.91
CA LEU A 232 -20.41 -1.41 33.45
C LEU A 232 -20.68 -2.76 34.08
N LEU A 233 -20.92 -3.75 33.25
CA LEU A 233 -21.09 -5.16 33.63
C LEU A 233 -19.82 -5.93 33.21
N GLU A 234 -19.49 -6.99 33.95
CA GLU A 234 -18.42 -7.93 33.63
C GLU A 234 -18.92 -9.36 33.82
N HIS A 235 -18.64 -10.17 32.79
CA HIS A 235 -18.94 -11.61 32.88
C HIS A 235 -17.90 -12.31 33.77
N GLN A 236 -18.35 -13.06 34.77
CA GLN A 236 -17.48 -13.58 35.82
C GLN A 236 -16.42 -14.57 35.36
N GLN A 237 -16.68 -15.32 34.28
CA GLN A 237 -15.74 -16.32 33.77
C GLN A 237 -14.86 -15.79 32.66
N SER A 238 -15.43 -15.08 31.66
CA SER A 238 -14.69 -14.62 30.46
C SER A 238 -14.12 -13.21 30.60
N HIS A 239 -14.47 -12.47 31.70
CA HIS A 239 -14.12 -11.06 31.87
C HIS A 239 -14.61 -10.13 30.76
N ALA A 240 -15.49 -10.61 29.88
CA ALA A 240 -16.10 -9.78 28.85
C ALA A 240 -16.96 -8.68 29.52
N GLN A 241 -16.81 -7.46 29.00
CA GLN A 241 -17.47 -6.28 29.55
C GLN A 241 -18.60 -5.80 28.65
N VAL A 242 -19.69 -5.36 29.28
CA VAL A 242 -20.85 -4.75 28.63
C VAL A 242 -21.18 -3.46 29.33
N THR A 243 -21.28 -2.36 28.56
CA THR A 243 -21.75 -1.08 29.08
C THR A 243 -23.22 -0.89 28.72
N LEU A 244 -24.09 -0.89 29.72
CA LEU A 244 -25.50 -0.55 29.56
C LEU A 244 -25.68 0.96 29.72
N VAL A 245 -26.13 1.62 28.68
CA VAL A 245 -26.53 3.04 28.72
C VAL A 245 -28.02 3.09 29.06
N LYS A 246 -28.39 3.96 29.99
CA LYS A 246 -29.78 4.07 30.43
C LYS A 246 -30.76 4.29 29.29
N GLY A 247 -31.74 3.38 29.18
CA GLY A 247 -32.79 3.40 28.17
C GLY A 247 -32.35 3.02 26.77
N LYS A 248 -31.09 2.55 26.55
CA LYS A 248 -30.60 2.06 25.27
C LYS A 248 -30.32 0.56 25.30
N LEU A 249 -30.48 -0.08 24.15
CA LEU A 249 -30.03 -1.45 23.96
C LEU A 249 -28.50 -1.46 23.85
N ALA A 250 -27.87 -2.46 24.42
CA ALA A 250 -26.43 -2.70 24.28
C ALA A 250 -26.20 -3.90 23.36
N THR A 251 -25.06 -3.91 22.67
CA THR A 251 -24.63 -5.04 21.85
C THR A 251 -24.01 -6.12 22.73
N SER A 252 -24.44 -7.37 22.55
CA SER A 252 -23.93 -8.52 23.30
C SER A 252 -22.44 -8.78 22.96
N PRO A 253 -21.62 -9.25 23.93
CA PRO A 253 -20.29 -9.76 23.66
C PRO A 253 -20.26 -11.00 22.73
N GLN A 254 -21.41 -11.64 22.52
CA GLN A 254 -21.55 -12.77 21.59
C GLN A 254 -21.69 -12.33 20.14
N SER A 255 -21.88 -11.03 19.91
CA SER A 255 -21.89 -10.49 18.54
C SER A 255 -20.58 -10.77 17.82
N VAL A 256 -20.69 -11.20 16.56
CA VAL A 256 -19.58 -11.68 15.75
C VAL A 256 -19.50 -10.89 14.45
N ALA A 257 -18.30 -10.51 14.07
CA ALA A 257 -17.98 -9.98 12.74
C ALA A 257 -17.04 -10.94 12.03
N THR A 258 -17.38 -11.30 10.80
CA THR A 258 -16.50 -12.06 9.91
C THR A 258 -15.84 -11.09 8.97
N PHE A 259 -14.53 -11.05 8.98
CA PHE A 259 -13.72 -10.19 8.13
C PHE A 259 -13.03 -10.98 7.05
N VAL A 260 -12.80 -10.33 5.91
CA VAL A 260 -11.84 -10.75 4.91
C VAL A 260 -10.70 -9.76 4.88
N TYR A 261 -9.48 -10.27 4.91
CA TYR A 261 -8.26 -9.51 4.81
C TYR A 261 -7.53 -9.87 3.53
N SER A 262 -7.34 -8.87 2.65
CA SER A 262 -6.81 -9.05 1.29
C SER A 262 -5.31 -8.78 1.17
N TRP A 263 -4.58 -8.84 2.28
CA TRP A 263 -3.12 -8.76 2.31
C TRP A 263 -2.50 -10.11 1.96
N SER A 264 -1.63 -10.20 0.97
CA SER A 264 -0.95 -11.45 0.57
C SER A 264 -1.89 -12.65 0.35
N GLY A 265 -3.06 -12.40 -0.22
CA GLY A 265 -4.13 -13.37 -0.46
C GLY A 265 -5.37 -13.12 0.40
N ARG A 266 -6.50 -13.70 -0.02
CA ARG A 266 -7.77 -13.53 0.67
C ARG A 266 -7.84 -14.47 1.87
N LYS A 267 -7.91 -13.92 3.09
CA LYS A 267 -8.04 -14.68 4.34
C LYS A 267 -9.28 -14.23 5.10
N GLU A 268 -10.17 -15.16 5.37
CA GLU A 268 -11.36 -14.92 6.22
C GLU A 268 -11.09 -15.36 7.66
N PHE A 269 -11.60 -14.58 8.61
CA PHE A 269 -11.54 -14.89 10.04
C PHE A 269 -12.68 -14.22 10.79
N GLU A 270 -13.08 -14.84 11.90
CA GLU A 270 -14.12 -14.35 12.76
C GLU A 270 -13.55 -13.68 14.01
N VAL A 271 -14.16 -12.58 14.41
CA VAL A 271 -13.82 -11.85 15.63
C VAL A 271 -15.09 -11.59 16.41
N ARG A 272 -15.07 -11.88 17.71
CA ARG A 272 -16.15 -11.54 18.62
C ARG A 272 -15.98 -10.13 19.16
N LYS A 273 -17.06 -9.52 19.55
CA LYS A 273 -17.02 -8.24 20.26
C LYS A 273 -16.07 -8.33 21.46
N ASP A 274 -15.28 -7.30 21.65
CA ASP A 274 -14.23 -7.17 22.67
C ASP A 274 -13.01 -8.08 22.50
N GLN A 275 -12.94 -8.90 21.46
CA GLN A 275 -11.78 -9.71 21.13
C GLN A 275 -10.71 -8.88 20.42
N GLU A 276 -9.44 -9.15 20.74
CA GLU A 276 -8.30 -8.57 20.07
C GLU A 276 -7.80 -9.47 18.93
N PHE A 277 -7.32 -8.84 17.87
CA PHE A 277 -6.67 -9.49 16.71
C PHE A 277 -5.57 -8.60 16.16
N SER A 278 -4.70 -9.17 15.32
CA SER A 278 -3.65 -8.43 14.63
C SER A 278 -3.72 -8.68 13.12
N LEU A 279 -3.18 -7.74 12.34
CA LEU A 279 -3.11 -7.81 10.88
C LEU A 279 -1.65 -7.91 10.45
N LYS A 280 -1.37 -8.74 9.43
CA LYS A 280 -0.06 -8.76 8.80
C LYS A 280 0.12 -7.51 7.93
N PRO A 281 1.34 -6.99 7.75
CA PRO A 281 2.61 -7.45 8.31
C PRO A 281 2.88 -6.95 9.76
N THR A 282 2.05 -6.04 10.30
CA THR A 282 2.25 -5.37 11.59
C THR A 282 1.56 -6.14 12.73
N GLU A 283 2.07 -7.33 13.07
CA GLU A 283 1.49 -8.18 14.13
C GLU A 283 1.64 -7.60 15.56
N ASP A 284 2.49 -6.60 15.73
CA ASP A 284 2.69 -5.82 16.96
C ASP A 284 1.54 -4.83 17.23
N ILE A 285 0.82 -4.43 16.18
CA ILE A 285 -0.38 -3.60 16.31
C ILE A 285 -1.58 -4.49 16.54
N LYS A 286 -2.24 -4.30 17.70
CA LYS A 286 -3.45 -5.02 18.03
C LYS A 286 -4.67 -4.15 17.83
N TYR A 287 -5.67 -4.72 17.19
CA TYR A 287 -6.99 -4.13 17.02
C TYR A 287 -7.99 -4.86 17.91
N LYS A 288 -8.95 -4.13 18.44
CA LYS A 288 -10.05 -4.67 19.24
C LYS A 288 -11.37 -4.36 18.54
N LEU A 289 -12.24 -5.36 18.40
CA LEU A 289 -13.60 -5.15 17.89
C LEU A 289 -14.47 -4.58 19.02
N ILE A 290 -14.89 -3.32 18.87
CA ILE A 290 -15.65 -2.63 19.93
C ILE A 290 -17.15 -2.59 19.67
N ASP A 291 -17.57 -2.64 18.40
CA ASP A 291 -19.00 -2.61 18.05
C ASP A 291 -19.25 -3.42 16.77
N VAL A 292 -20.41 -4.08 16.72
CA VAL A 292 -20.88 -4.85 15.56
C VAL A 292 -22.27 -4.36 15.22
N ARG A 293 -22.45 -3.89 13.98
CA ARG A 293 -23.75 -3.43 13.46
C ARG A 293 -24.08 -4.17 12.19
N PRO A 294 -25.33 -4.16 11.74
CA PRO A 294 -25.73 -4.88 10.52
C PRO A 294 -25.01 -4.41 9.24
N ASP A 295 -24.57 -3.16 9.20
CA ASP A 295 -23.96 -2.51 8.04
C ASP A 295 -22.44 -2.33 8.16
N LYS A 296 -21.88 -2.41 9.35
CA LYS A 296 -20.46 -2.16 9.63
C LYS A 296 -20.00 -2.76 10.96
N ALA A 297 -18.71 -2.98 11.05
CA ALA A 297 -18.02 -3.28 12.31
C ALA A 297 -17.12 -2.10 12.70
N VAL A 298 -16.95 -1.87 13.98
CA VAL A 298 -16.09 -0.81 14.51
C VAL A 298 -14.94 -1.43 15.29
N ILE A 299 -13.73 -1.16 14.86
CA ILE A 299 -12.52 -1.61 15.53
C ILE A 299 -11.73 -0.42 16.07
N VAL A 300 -10.86 -0.67 17.01
CA VAL A 300 -9.97 0.35 17.56
C VAL A 300 -8.56 -0.22 17.67
N ASN A 301 -7.56 0.60 17.37
CA ASN A 301 -6.17 0.29 17.68
C ASN A 301 -5.99 0.37 19.20
N THR A 302 -5.54 -0.70 19.85
CA THR A 302 -5.38 -0.76 21.32
C THR A 302 -4.30 0.21 21.84
N GLN A 303 -3.38 0.64 20.98
CA GLN A 303 -2.35 1.63 21.32
C GLN A 303 -2.88 3.07 21.18
N GLU A 304 -3.90 3.29 20.31
CA GLU A 304 -4.54 4.58 20.08
C GLU A 304 -6.07 4.48 20.20
N PRO A 305 -6.62 4.26 21.40
CA PRO A 305 -8.03 3.96 21.57
C PRO A 305 -8.99 5.12 21.24
N GLY A 306 -8.46 6.31 21.01
CA GLY A 306 -9.26 7.51 20.72
C GLY A 306 -9.77 7.63 19.27
N ALA A 307 -9.32 6.78 18.34
CA ALA A 307 -9.68 6.82 16.93
C ALA A 307 -10.36 5.50 16.48
N PRO A 308 -11.69 5.39 16.58
CA PRO A 308 -12.40 4.22 16.07
C PRO A 308 -12.36 4.17 14.54
N ILE A 309 -12.15 2.98 14.00
CA ILE A 309 -12.09 2.70 12.56
C ILE A 309 -13.35 1.91 12.19
N GLU A 310 -14.11 2.41 11.24
CA GLU A 310 -15.31 1.74 10.73
C GLU A 310 -14.93 0.85 9.54
N ILE A 311 -15.29 -0.42 9.60
CA ILE A 311 -15.06 -1.42 8.55
C ILE A 311 -16.41 -1.79 7.94
N GLY A 312 -16.59 -1.44 6.68
CA GLY A 312 -17.77 -1.76 5.89
C GLY A 312 -17.62 -3.04 5.09
N PHE A 313 -18.70 -3.43 4.41
CA PHE A 313 -18.66 -4.51 3.43
C PHE A 313 -17.77 -4.14 2.24
N ALA A 314 -17.13 -5.14 1.62
CA ALA A 314 -16.45 -4.94 0.37
C ALA A 314 -17.44 -4.39 -0.67
N SER A 315 -17.10 -3.29 -1.33
CA SER A 315 -17.85 -2.82 -2.51
C SER A 315 -17.73 -3.89 -3.61
N GLN A 316 -18.89 -4.36 -4.09
CA GLN A 316 -18.96 -5.31 -5.20
C GLN A 316 -18.50 -4.68 -6.50
#